data_5045b7f13124075188050aeaecc11fd1
#
_entry.id   5045b7f13124075188050aeaecc11fd1
#
_cell.length_a   1.000
_cell.length_b   1.000
_cell.length_c   1.000
_cell.angle_alpha   90.00
_cell.angle_beta   90.00
_cell.angle_gamma   90.00
#
_symmetry.space_group_name_H-M   'P 1'
#
loop_
_entity.id
_entity.type
_entity.pdbx_description
1 polymer ?
#
loop_
_entity_poly.entity_id
_entity_poly.type
_entity_poly.pdbx_seq_one_letter_code
_entity_poly.pdbx_strand_id
1 'polypeptide(L)'
;MTIRWGVSPIAWCNDDMRELGGDTTLDELLTDVRDIGFDGVELGNKFPRDPEALAPIMANYGLDIVSGWYSSNLLVHDADAEIAALSKHLALLEYMESSVFILAETSNAVHGDRYGSRLDTHPVLPVADWKQFGERLNTVARFITDRGLRFAYHHHLGTIVETKDELERFFDATGDHVGLVLDTGHALFGGIEPIDVIKARPERVTHVHCKDVRNAKYDEFLANGTSFLNGVVGGMFTAPGDGDYDYAPFMRALADMDYSGWIVIEAEQDPAIANPREYSQLGLDTLKRLAREEALV
;
A
#
# COMPACT_ATOMS: atom_id res chain seq x y z
N MET A 1 -11.19 -5.55 19.33
CA MET A 1 -10.53 -5.21 18.04
C MET A 1 -11.21 -3.99 17.45
N THR A 2 -10.50 -3.08 16.83
CA THR A 2 -11.09 -1.95 16.14
C THR A 2 -10.54 -1.93 14.71
N ILE A 3 -11.37 -2.34 13.76
CA ILE A 3 -11.07 -2.23 12.33
C ILE A 3 -11.59 -0.90 11.84
N ARG A 4 -10.78 -0.19 11.09
CA ARG A 4 -11.12 1.02 10.36
C ARG A 4 -10.94 0.80 8.87
N TRP A 5 -11.82 1.38 8.08
CA TRP A 5 -11.86 1.17 6.64
C TRP A 5 -11.29 2.38 5.91
N GLY A 6 -10.18 2.16 5.24
CA GLY A 6 -9.51 3.17 4.43
C GLY A 6 -9.60 2.86 2.94
N VAL A 7 -9.26 3.86 2.13
CA VAL A 7 -9.12 3.72 0.69
C VAL A 7 -7.87 4.43 0.19
N SER A 8 -7.20 3.85 -0.80
CA SER A 8 -6.14 4.54 -1.53
C SER A 8 -6.77 5.44 -2.62
N PRO A 9 -6.34 6.71 -2.72
CA PRO A 9 -6.86 7.62 -3.74
C PRO A 9 -6.43 7.26 -5.16
N ILE A 10 -5.55 6.27 -5.32
CA ILE A 10 -5.03 5.82 -6.62
C ILE A 10 -6.13 5.35 -7.58
N ALA A 11 -7.27 4.92 -7.03
CA ALA A 11 -8.44 4.56 -7.83
C ALA A 11 -9.02 5.74 -8.60
N TRP A 12 -8.97 6.97 -8.05
CA TRP A 12 -9.46 8.20 -8.68
C TRP A 12 -8.40 8.93 -9.48
N CYS A 13 -7.14 8.91 -9.02
CA CYS A 13 -6.02 9.60 -9.64
C CYS A 13 -4.72 8.85 -9.36
N ASN A 14 -4.05 8.41 -10.42
CA ASN A 14 -2.83 7.62 -10.28
C ASN A 14 -1.63 8.54 -9.98
N ASP A 15 -0.78 8.15 -9.04
CA ASP A 15 0.40 8.92 -8.63
C ASP A 15 1.57 8.76 -9.63
N ASP A 16 1.69 7.60 -10.26
CA ASP A 16 2.74 7.29 -11.25
C ASP A 16 2.36 7.72 -12.67
N MET A 17 1.06 7.71 -12.97
CA MET A 17 0.48 8.09 -14.27
C MET A 17 -0.53 9.22 -14.07
N ARG A 18 -0.04 10.45 -13.83
CA ARG A 18 -0.87 11.60 -13.44
C ARG A 18 -1.92 12.04 -14.47
N GLU A 19 -1.82 11.55 -15.71
CA GLU A 19 -2.84 11.69 -16.72
C GLU A 19 -4.10 10.86 -16.43
N LEU A 20 -3.97 9.74 -15.68
CA LEU A 20 -5.11 8.92 -15.28
C LEU A 20 -5.81 9.58 -14.09
N GLY A 21 -7.05 10.02 -14.33
CA GLY A 21 -7.82 10.81 -13.36
C GLY A 21 -7.27 12.21 -13.12
N GLY A 22 -6.52 12.76 -14.08
CA GLY A 22 -5.90 14.08 -13.99
C GLY A 22 -6.91 15.21 -13.72
N ASP A 23 -8.12 15.10 -14.28
CA ASP A 23 -9.21 16.07 -14.13
C ASP A 23 -10.04 15.87 -12.85
N THR A 24 -9.90 14.74 -12.15
CA THR A 24 -10.59 14.50 -10.86
C THR A 24 -10.10 15.50 -9.83
N THR A 25 -11.01 16.25 -9.25
CA THR A 25 -10.71 17.20 -8.18
C THR A 25 -10.62 16.48 -6.81
N LEU A 26 -9.92 17.09 -5.85
CA LEU A 26 -9.89 16.58 -4.47
C LEU A 26 -11.29 16.56 -3.85
N ASP A 27 -12.14 17.54 -4.17
CA ASP A 27 -13.52 17.62 -3.67
C ASP A 27 -14.39 16.47 -4.16
N GLU A 28 -14.31 16.10 -5.45
CA GLU A 28 -15.01 14.93 -6.01
C GLU A 28 -14.54 13.64 -5.34
N LEU A 29 -13.22 13.44 -5.22
CA LEU A 29 -12.63 12.28 -4.57
C LEU A 29 -13.11 12.15 -3.11
N LEU A 30 -12.98 13.21 -2.31
CA LEU A 30 -13.36 13.18 -0.89
C LEU A 30 -14.87 13.05 -0.69
N THR A 31 -15.68 13.62 -1.61
CA THR A 31 -17.14 13.42 -1.62
C THR A 31 -17.48 11.95 -1.83
N ASP A 32 -16.87 11.30 -2.80
CA ASP A 32 -17.08 9.87 -3.05
C ASP A 32 -16.65 9.03 -1.85
N VAL A 33 -15.45 9.25 -1.32
CA VAL A 33 -14.90 8.50 -0.17
C VAL A 33 -15.84 8.59 1.04
N ARG A 34 -16.32 9.80 1.37
CA ARG A 34 -17.29 10.02 2.45
C ARG A 34 -18.62 9.31 2.19
N ASP A 35 -19.17 9.47 0.99
CA ASP A 35 -20.51 8.97 0.66
C ASP A 35 -20.54 7.45 0.52
N ILE A 36 -19.43 6.81 0.16
CA ILE A 36 -19.22 5.36 0.20
C ILE A 36 -19.21 4.86 1.66
N GLY A 37 -18.73 5.67 2.60
CA GLY A 37 -18.69 5.34 4.03
C GLY A 37 -17.38 4.74 4.48
N PHE A 38 -16.26 5.23 3.94
CA PHE A 38 -14.92 5.02 4.48
C PHE A 38 -14.69 5.89 5.73
N ASP A 39 -13.81 5.44 6.62
CA ASP A 39 -13.37 6.19 7.79
C ASP A 39 -12.20 7.13 7.48
N GLY A 40 -11.47 6.87 6.40
CA GLY A 40 -10.31 7.66 6.00
C GLY A 40 -9.78 7.33 4.61
N VAL A 41 -8.80 8.11 4.19
CA VAL A 41 -8.15 8.00 2.88
C VAL A 41 -6.63 8.20 3.03
N GLU A 42 -5.85 7.53 2.20
CA GLU A 42 -4.41 7.75 2.15
C GLU A 42 -4.07 9.04 1.37
N LEU A 43 -2.86 9.57 1.60
CA LEU A 43 -2.39 10.74 0.87
C LEU A 43 -2.06 10.36 -0.59
N GLY A 44 -2.65 11.07 -1.54
CA GLY A 44 -2.32 11.02 -2.96
C GLY A 44 -1.85 12.37 -3.51
N ASN A 45 -1.64 12.45 -4.81
CA ASN A 45 -1.07 13.62 -5.48
C ASN A 45 -1.95 14.89 -5.45
N LYS A 46 -3.26 14.75 -5.21
CA LYS A 46 -4.23 15.85 -5.14
C LYS A 46 -4.24 16.57 -3.79
N PHE A 47 -3.69 15.93 -2.75
CA PHE A 47 -3.75 16.44 -1.39
C PHE A 47 -2.71 17.54 -1.14
N PRO A 48 -3.06 18.68 -0.50
CA PRO A 48 -2.09 19.64 -0.02
C PRO A 48 -1.05 18.98 0.91
N ARG A 49 0.20 19.40 0.77
CA ARG A 49 1.28 18.92 1.66
C ARG A 49 1.56 19.89 2.82
N ASP A 50 0.84 20.99 2.88
CA ASP A 50 0.80 21.88 4.03
C ASP A 50 -0.29 21.40 5.01
N PRO A 51 0.06 21.04 6.25
CA PRO A 51 -0.90 20.52 7.22
C PRO A 51 -1.99 21.54 7.60
N GLU A 52 -1.67 22.84 7.66
CA GLU A 52 -2.65 23.89 7.97
C GLU A 52 -3.69 24.05 6.84
N ALA A 53 -3.31 23.75 5.60
CA ALA A 53 -4.22 23.73 4.47
C ALA A 53 -5.02 22.42 4.39
N LEU A 54 -4.41 21.28 4.75
CA LEU A 54 -5.04 19.97 4.64
C LEU A 54 -6.07 19.69 5.76
N ALA A 55 -5.75 20.04 6.99
CA ALA A 55 -6.59 19.69 8.13
C ALA A 55 -8.04 20.22 8.05
N PRO A 56 -8.30 21.49 7.68
CA PRO A 56 -9.69 21.97 7.52
C PRO A 56 -10.42 21.27 6.37
N ILE A 57 -9.73 20.87 5.31
CA ILE A 57 -10.33 20.10 4.22
C ILE A 57 -10.81 18.75 4.75
N MET A 58 -9.94 17.98 5.39
CA MET A 58 -10.30 16.65 5.92
C MET A 58 -11.42 16.73 6.95
N ALA A 59 -11.38 17.72 7.84
CA ALA A 59 -12.42 17.97 8.83
C ALA A 59 -13.80 18.25 8.22
N ASN A 60 -13.88 18.94 7.09
CA ASN A 60 -15.14 19.22 6.38
C ASN A 60 -15.80 17.94 5.84
N TYR A 61 -15.01 16.90 5.53
CA TYR A 61 -15.53 15.63 5.08
C TYR A 61 -15.71 14.60 6.21
N GLY A 62 -15.14 14.88 7.40
CA GLY A 62 -15.14 13.94 8.52
C GLY A 62 -14.31 12.68 8.24
N LEU A 63 -13.24 12.82 7.47
CA LEU A 63 -12.34 11.73 7.08
C LEU A 63 -10.96 11.92 7.71
N ASP A 64 -10.35 10.81 8.13
CA ASP A 64 -8.97 10.81 8.60
C ASP A 64 -7.97 10.60 7.46
N ILE A 65 -6.76 11.14 7.62
CA ILE A 65 -5.62 10.71 6.81
C ILE A 65 -5.07 9.41 7.42
N VAL A 66 -5.20 8.33 6.66
CA VAL A 66 -4.80 6.99 7.11
C VAL A 66 -3.28 6.88 7.23
N SER A 67 -2.60 7.27 6.18
CA SER A 67 -1.17 7.13 5.95
C SER A 67 -0.76 7.91 4.68
N GLY A 68 0.47 7.72 4.22
CA GLY A 68 0.93 8.23 2.94
C GLY A 68 2.18 7.50 2.49
N TRP A 69 2.23 7.20 1.20
CA TRP A 69 3.40 6.61 0.57
C TRP A 69 4.63 7.53 0.68
N TYR A 70 5.76 6.96 1.09
CA TYR A 70 7.07 7.59 1.07
C TYR A 70 8.07 6.76 0.26
N SER A 71 8.61 7.34 -0.81
CA SER A 71 9.65 6.75 -1.64
C SER A 71 11.02 6.96 -1.00
N SER A 72 11.60 5.89 -0.48
CA SER A 72 12.88 5.88 0.22
C SER A 72 14.05 5.65 -0.73
N ASN A 73 15.21 6.16 -0.34
CA ASN A 73 16.49 5.98 -1.04
C ASN A 73 17.56 5.34 -0.13
N LEU A 74 17.17 4.40 0.72
CA LEU A 74 18.06 3.76 1.70
C LEU A 74 19.20 2.93 1.11
N LEU A 75 19.12 2.53 -0.16
CA LEU A 75 20.26 1.90 -0.83
C LEU A 75 21.38 2.92 -1.12
N VAL A 76 21.02 4.21 -1.26
CA VAL A 76 21.95 5.31 -1.56
C VAL A 76 22.22 6.14 -0.32
N HIS A 77 21.22 6.53 0.43
CA HIS A 77 21.32 7.30 1.66
C HIS A 77 21.73 6.42 2.84
N ASP A 78 22.46 6.99 3.79
CA ASP A 78 22.50 6.44 5.14
C ASP A 78 21.20 6.79 5.90
N ALA A 79 21.04 6.24 7.10
CA ALA A 79 19.83 6.43 7.88
C ALA A 79 19.58 7.90 8.28
N ASP A 80 20.63 8.66 8.58
CA ASP A 80 20.52 10.06 9.00
C ASP A 80 20.07 10.95 7.84
N ALA A 81 20.62 10.71 6.64
CA ALA A 81 20.21 11.41 5.42
C ALA A 81 18.76 11.10 5.06
N GLU A 82 18.33 9.84 5.20
CA GLU A 82 16.95 9.42 4.94
C GLU A 82 15.96 10.02 5.97
N ILE A 83 16.31 10.02 7.26
CA ILE A 83 15.54 10.67 8.32
C ILE A 83 15.37 12.17 8.03
N ALA A 84 16.44 12.85 7.60
CA ALA A 84 16.34 14.25 7.21
C ALA A 84 15.40 14.46 6.02
N ALA A 85 15.46 13.58 5.01
CA ALA A 85 14.62 13.65 3.81
C ALA A 85 13.14 13.42 4.11
N LEU A 86 12.78 12.42 4.94
CA LEU A 86 11.40 12.07 5.27
C LEU A 86 10.73 13.03 6.27
N SER A 87 11.50 13.89 6.97
CA SER A 87 11.02 14.67 8.12
C SER A 87 9.78 15.53 7.82
N LYS A 88 9.66 16.10 6.63
CA LYS A 88 8.48 16.90 6.25
C LYS A 88 7.24 16.03 6.08
N HIS A 89 7.40 14.86 5.49
CA HIS A 89 6.29 13.93 5.30
C HIS A 89 5.83 13.38 6.66
N LEU A 90 6.78 13.01 7.52
CA LEU A 90 6.47 12.55 8.87
C LEU A 90 5.74 13.63 9.68
N ALA A 91 6.21 14.89 9.65
CA ALA A 91 5.56 15.99 10.35
C ALA A 91 4.13 16.24 9.85
N LEU A 92 3.85 16.07 8.56
CA LEU A 92 2.50 16.13 8.02
C LEU A 92 1.62 15.02 8.61
N LEU A 93 2.11 13.77 8.61
CA LEU A 93 1.35 12.64 9.16
C LEU A 93 1.13 12.78 10.67
N GLU A 94 2.12 13.25 11.42
CA GLU A 94 1.98 13.59 12.86
C GLU A 94 0.89 14.64 13.10
N TYR A 95 0.91 15.74 12.32
CA TYR A 95 -0.09 16.82 12.44
C TYR A 95 -1.51 16.32 12.13
N MET A 96 -1.63 15.41 11.16
CA MET A 96 -2.90 14.81 10.75
C MET A 96 -3.32 13.64 11.66
N GLU A 97 -2.58 13.35 12.73
CA GLU A 97 -2.84 12.24 13.66
C GLU A 97 -2.91 10.87 12.97
N SER A 98 -2.19 10.72 11.86
CA SER A 98 -2.09 9.43 11.16
C SER A 98 -1.41 8.39 12.04
N SER A 99 -1.89 7.16 12.00
CA SER A 99 -1.36 6.10 12.86
C SER A 99 -0.27 5.26 12.21
N VAL A 100 -0.05 5.40 10.90
CA VAL A 100 0.87 4.57 10.11
C VAL A 100 1.72 5.44 9.20
N PHE A 101 3.02 5.12 9.12
CA PHE A 101 3.96 5.65 8.13
C PHE A 101 4.32 4.53 7.16
N ILE A 102 3.99 4.70 5.87
CA ILE A 102 4.30 3.74 4.81
C ILE A 102 5.58 4.16 4.10
N LEU A 103 6.53 3.23 3.96
CA LEU A 103 7.78 3.42 3.25
C LEU A 103 8.04 2.26 2.30
N ALA A 104 8.41 2.56 1.04
CA ALA A 104 8.96 1.60 0.10
C ALA A 104 10.36 2.03 -0.33
N GLU A 105 11.27 1.08 -0.51
CA GLU A 105 12.60 1.36 -1.06
C GLU A 105 12.52 1.45 -2.59
N THR A 106 12.83 2.60 -3.14
CA THR A 106 12.62 2.89 -4.56
C THR A 106 13.85 3.40 -5.31
N SER A 107 15.05 3.38 -4.67
CA SER A 107 16.28 3.92 -5.28
C SER A 107 16.58 3.35 -6.67
N ASN A 108 16.26 2.09 -6.88
CA ASN A 108 16.49 1.37 -8.13
C ASN A 108 15.21 0.65 -8.64
N ALA A 109 14.05 1.05 -8.13
CA ALA A 109 12.78 0.47 -8.52
C ALA A 109 12.49 0.71 -10.02
N VAL A 110 11.81 -0.25 -10.63
CA VAL A 110 11.47 -0.23 -12.07
C VAL A 110 9.97 -0.15 -12.32
N HIS A 111 9.13 -0.21 -11.29
CA HIS A 111 7.67 -0.17 -11.45
C HIS A 111 7.18 1.12 -12.14
N GLY A 112 7.81 2.26 -11.89
CA GLY A 112 7.47 3.55 -12.53
C GLY A 112 7.93 3.68 -13.98
N ASP A 113 8.71 2.74 -14.52
CA ASP A 113 9.16 2.78 -15.92
C ASP A 113 8.16 2.11 -16.86
N ARG A 114 7.25 2.92 -17.40
CA ARG A 114 6.17 2.45 -18.27
C ARG A 114 6.64 1.77 -19.57
N TYR A 115 7.83 2.13 -20.05
CA TYR A 115 8.27 1.72 -21.39
C TYR A 115 9.52 0.84 -21.41
N GLY A 116 10.35 0.89 -20.38
CA GLY A 116 11.62 0.18 -20.32
C GLY A 116 11.62 -1.03 -19.39
N SER A 117 10.67 -1.11 -18.45
CA SER A 117 10.53 -2.27 -17.56
C SER A 117 9.62 -3.35 -18.11
N ARG A 118 9.65 -4.53 -17.50
CA ARG A 118 8.78 -5.68 -17.77
C ARG A 118 8.31 -6.26 -16.45
N LEU A 119 7.10 -6.85 -16.43
CA LEU A 119 6.55 -7.48 -15.22
C LEU A 119 7.41 -8.65 -14.67
N ASP A 120 8.26 -9.26 -15.52
CA ASP A 120 9.17 -10.32 -15.12
C ASP A 120 10.56 -9.82 -14.72
N THR A 121 10.72 -8.51 -14.48
CA THR A 121 12.00 -7.91 -14.11
C THR A 121 11.86 -6.99 -12.92
N HIS A 122 12.72 -7.19 -11.92
CA HIS A 122 12.86 -6.31 -10.76
C HIS A 122 14.33 -6.22 -10.33
N PRO A 123 14.71 -5.19 -9.57
CA PRO A 123 16.06 -5.09 -9.03
C PRO A 123 16.27 -6.14 -7.93
N VAL A 124 17.40 -6.84 -8.01
CA VAL A 124 17.79 -7.85 -7.01
C VAL A 124 18.87 -7.26 -6.10
N LEU A 125 18.59 -7.19 -4.80
CA LEU A 125 19.58 -6.77 -3.81
C LEU A 125 20.57 -7.92 -3.56
N PRO A 126 21.90 -7.71 -3.75
CA PRO A 126 22.90 -8.72 -3.45
C PRO A 126 22.81 -9.19 -1.99
N VAL A 127 23.04 -10.49 -1.76
CA VAL A 127 22.90 -11.09 -0.41
C VAL A 127 23.74 -10.36 0.64
N ALA A 128 24.93 -9.88 0.26
CA ALA A 128 25.82 -9.15 1.18
C ALA A 128 25.25 -7.80 1.63
N ASP A 129 24.36 -7.19 0.85
CA ASP A 129 23.88 -5.82 1.08
C ASP A 129 22.62 -5.79 1.95
N TRP A 130 21.92 -6.92 2.12
CA TRP A 130 20.71 -7.02 2.96
C TRP A 130 20.95 -6.58 4.40
N LYS A 131 22.12 -6.93 4.97
CA LYS A 131 22.46 -6.52 6.33
C LYS A 131 22.54 -5.01 6.47
N GLN A 132 23.22 -4.33 5.54
CA GLN A 132 23.35 -2.88 5.59
C GLN A 132 22.00 -2.18 5.37
N PHE A 133 21.22 -2.67 4.40
CA PHE A 133 19.85 -2.18 4.17
C PHE A 133 18.98 -2.32 5.43
N GLY A 134 18.98 -3.51 6.06
CA GLY A 134 18.24 -3.76 7.29
C GLY A 134 18.67 -2.88 8.46
N GLU A 135 19.97 -2.66 8.66
CA GLU A 135 20.49 -1.77 9.71
C GLU A 135 20.01 -0.33 9.53
N ARG A 136 20.04 0.19 8.29
CA ARG A 136 19.54 1.53 7.95
C ARG A 136 18.03 1.63 8.16
N LEU A 137 17.27 0.66 7.66
CA LEU A 137 15.83 0.62 7.77
C LEU A 137 15.37 0.50 9.24
N ASN A 138 16.03 -0.33 10.05
CA ASN A 138 15.78 -0.43 11.48
C ASN A 138 15.96 0.93 12.21
N THR A 139 16.96 1.70 11.84
CA THR A 139 17.22 3.02 12.42
C THR A 139 16.10 4.00 12.05
N VAL A 140 15.69 4.02 10.78
CA VAL A 140 14.58 4.86 10.29
C VAL A 140 13.26 4.44 10.93
N ALA A 141 12.96 3.14 10.98
CA ALA A 141 11.72 2.64 11.58
C ALA A 141 11.63 2.99 13.07
N ARG A 142 12.73 2.86 13.82
CA ARG A 142 12.77 3.27 15.23
C ARG A 142 12.52 4.75 15.40
N PHE A 143 13.15 5.59 14.59
CA PHE A 143 12.93 7.04 14.63
C PHE A 143 11.46 7.41 14.43
N ILE A 144 10.74 6.69 13.55
CA ILE A 144 9.32 6.90 13.29
C ILE A 144 8.46 6.35 14.44
N THR A 145 8.75 5.13 14.92
CA THR A 145 7.98 4.51 16.00
C THR A 145 8.14 5.24 17.35
N ASP A 146 9.31 5.80 17.63
CA ASP A 146 9.55 6.64 18.82
C ASP A 146 8.70 7.93 18.80
N ARG A 147 8.15 8.32 17.64
CA ARG A 147 7.23 9.45 17.46
C ARG A 147 5.75 9.05 17.48
N GLY A 148 5.46 7.79 17.74
CA GLY A 148 4.11 7.29 17.98
C GLY A 148 3.38 6.72 16.75
N LEU A 149 3.97 6.74 15.56
CA LEU A 149 3.40 6.10 14.38
C LEU A 149 3.87 4.63 14.29
N ARG A 150 3.02 3.76 13.78
CA ARG A 150 3.47 2.44 13.34
C ARG A 150 4.24 2.58 12.04
N PHE A 151 5.37 1.89 11.93
CA PHE A 151 6.13 1.82 10.69
C PHE A 151 5.65 0.61 9.88
N ALA A 152 5.42 0.81 8.58
CA ALA A 152 5.00 -0.23 7.66
C ALA A 152 5.81 -0.15 6.36
N TYR A 153 6.66 -1.15 6.13
CA TYR A 153 7.37 -1.30 4.86
C TYR A 153 6.42 -1.86 3.80
N HIS A 154 6.34 -1.20 2.66
CA HIS A 154 5.54 -1.67 1.54
C HIS A 154 6.40 -2.48 0.58
N HIS A 155 6.20 -3.81 0.54
CA HIS A 155 6.72 -4.65 -0.52
C HIS A 155 5.95 -4.39 -1.81
N HIS A 156 6.62 -4.40 -2.95
CA HIS A 156 5.98 -3.96 -4.19
C HIS A 156 6.65 -4.60 -5.41
N LEU A 157 5.85 -4.94 -6.43
CA LEU A 157 6.37 -5.38 -7.74
C LEU A 157 7.30 -4.33 -8.32
N GLY A 158 8.41 -4.78 -8.92
CA GLY A 158 9.43 -3.88 -9.48
C GLY A 158 10.35 -3.22 -8.45
N THR A 159 10.37 -3.68 -7.18
CA THR A 159 11.28 -3.23 -6.12
C THR A 159 12.19 -4.37 -5.63
N ILE A 160 13.08 -4.09 -4.68
CA ILE A 160 13.99 -5.09 -4.09
C ILE A 160 13.30 -6.09 -3.16
N VAL A 161 12.04 -5.87 -2.79
CA VAL A 161 11.23 -6.80 -2.00
C VAL A 161 9.95 -7.09 -2.79
N GLU A 162 10.06 -8.01 -3.73
CA GLU A 162 8.96 -8.43 -4.60
C GLU A 162 8.57 -9.87 -4.34
N THR A 163 9.55 -10.78 -4.31
CA THR A 163 9.35 -12.22 -4.25
C THR A 163 9.32 -12.75 -2.82
N LYS A 164 8.83 -13.98 -2.65
CA LYS A 164 8.82 -14.67 -1.36
C LYS A 164 10.21 -14.76 -0.73
N ASP A 165 11.24 -15.10 -1.51
CA ASP A 165 12.60 -15.21 -1.00
C ASP A 165 13.16 -13.86 -0.53
N GLU A 166 12.81 -12.78 -1.20
CA GLU A 166 13.21 -11.42 -0.82
C GLU A 166 12.46 -10.95 0.42
N LEU A 167 11.17 -11.29 0.54
CA LEU A 167 10.40 -10.99 1.75
C LEU A 167 10.96 -11.72 2.98
N GLU A 168 11.38 -12.99 2.85
CA GLU A 168 12.04 -13.70 3.96
C GLU A 168 13.40 -13.05 4.30
N ARG A 169 14.21 -12.65 3.31
CA ARG A 169 15.45 -11.91 3.55
C ARG A 169 15.22 -10.55 4.22
N PHE A 170 14.14 -9.87 3.83
CA PHE A 170 13.72 -8.64 4.49
C PHE A 170 13.40 -8.87 5.97
N PHE A 171 12.64 -9.91 6.31
CA PHE A 171 12.35 -10.24 7.70
C PHE A 171 13.62 -10.64 8.49
N ASP A 172 14.52 -11.39 7.88
CA ASP A 172 15.78 -11.78 8.51
C ASP A 172 16.74 -10.60 8.76
N ALA A 173 16.69 -9.58 7.87
CA ALA A 173 17.55 -8.40 7.97
C ALA A 173 16.99 -7.31 8.90
N THR A 174 15.71 -7.36 9.25
CA THR A 174 15.01 -6.30 9.98
C THR A 174 14.46 -6.77 11.31
N GLY A 175 14.42 -5.87 12.31
CA GLY A 175 13.88 -6.14 13.65
C GLY A 175 12.41 -5.79 13.80
N ASP A 176 11.91 -5.96 15.02
CA ASP A 176 10.49 -5.86 15.39
C ASP A 176 9.86 -4.47 15.17
N HIS A 177 10.67 -3.43 15.04
CA HIS A 177 10.18 -2.06 14.73
C HIS A 177 9.76 -1.89 13.26
N VAL A 178 10.16 -2.83 12.40
CA VAL A 178 9.88 -2.78 10.98
C VAL A 178 8.67 -3.66 10.68
N GLY A 179 7.49 -3.04 10.65
CA GLY A 179 6.27 -3.71 10.23
C GLY A 179 6.17 -3.79 8.71
N LEU A 180 5.13 -4.47 8.24
CA LEU A 180 4.83 -4.69 6.83
C LEU A 180 3.45 -4.09 6.49
N VAL A 181 3.37 -3.43 5.35
CA VAL A 181 2.11 -3.33 4.62
C VAL A 181 1.91 -4.67 3.92
N LEU A 182 0.95 -5.44 4.35
CA LEU A 182 0.57 -6.66 3.62
C LEU A 182 -0.42 -6.27 2.52
N ASP A 183 0.11 -6.07 1.32
CA ASP A 183 -0.67 -5.82 0.12
C ASP A 183 -0.96 -7.14 -0.59
N THR A 184 -2.25 -7.49 -0.69
CA THR A 184 -2.66 -8.78 -1.26
C THR A 184 -2.32 -8.90 -2.74
N GLY A 185 -2.45 -7.84 -3.53
CA GLY A 185 -2.20 -7.87 -4.97
C GLY A 185 -0.71 -8.02 -5.30
N HIS A 186 0.14 -7.21 -4.66
CA HIS A 186 1.58 -7.33 -4.84
C HIS A 186 2.12 -8.65 -4.31
N ALA A 187 1.59 -9.15 -3.18
CA ALA A 187 1.97 -10.45 -2.64
C ALA A 187 1.67 -11.58 -3.63
N LEU A 188 0.45 -11.67 -4.11
CA LEU A 188 0.02 -12.76 -5.01
C LEU A 188 0.85 -12.80 -6.30
N PHE A 189 1.08 -11.67 -6.94
CA PHE A 189 1.90 -11.60 -8.15
C PHE A 189 3.40 -11.76 -7.88
N GLY A 190 3.86 -11.48 -6.66
CA GLY A 190 5.22 -11.82 -6.18
C GLY A 190 5.38 -13.28 -5.75
N GLY A 191 4.34 -14.12 -5.91
CA GLY A 191 4.36 -15.54 -5.49
C GLY A 191 4.29 -15.73 -3.97
N ILE A 192 3.74 -14.76 -3.26
CA ILE A 192 3.56 -14.75 -1.82
C ILE A 192 2.07 -15.00 -1.51
N GLU A 193 1.76 -16.03 -0.72
CA GLU A 193 0.42 -16.21 -0.19
C GLU A 193 0.23 -15.32 1.06
N PRO A 194 -0.68 -14.31 1.02
CA PRO A 194 -0.84 -13.38 2.13
C PRO A 194 -1.15 -14.05 3.47
N ILE A 195 -1.93 -15.13 3.45
CA ILE A 195 -2.30 -15.88 4.66
C ILE A 195 -1.08 -16.55 5.30
N ASP A 196 -0.11 -17.00 4.50
CA ASP A 196 1.12 -17.60 5.02
C ASP A 196 1.97 -16.55 5.75
N VAL A 197 2.00 -15.31 5.28
CA VAL A 197 2.67 -14.19 5.97
C VAL A 197 2.01 -13.92 7.32
N ILE A 198 0.68 -13.83 7.36
CA ILE A 198 -0.08 -13.65 8.61
C ILE A 198 0.24 -14.76 9.61
N LYS A 199 0.24 -16.02 9.18
CA LYS A 199 0.52 -17.16 10.05
C LYS A 199 1.96 -17.23 10.56
N ALA A 200 2.92 -16.85 9.71
CA ALA A 200 4.34 -16.93 10.03
C ALA A 200 4.84 -15.72 10.84
N ARG A 201 4.30 -14.55 10.62
CA ARG A 201 4.78 -13.26 11.14
C ARG A 201 3.64 -12.32 11.52
N PRO A 202 2.64 -12.74 12.33
CA PRO A 202 1.46 -11.90 12.64
C PRO A 202 1.85 -10.54 13.23
N GLU A 203 2.90 -10.49 14.07
CA GLU A 203 3.42 -9.29 14.71
C GLU A 203 4.02 -8.27 13.74
N ARG A 204 4.35 -8.72 12.51
CA ARG A 204 4.94 -7.86 11.47
C ARG A 204 3.88 -7.24 10.56
N VAL A 205 2.64 -7.72 10.55
CA VAL A 205 1.56 -7.15 9.75
C VAL A 205 0.97 -5.94 10.48
N THR A 206 1.45 -4.75 10.13
CA THR A 206 1.08 -3.50 10.80
C THR A 206 0.08 -2.66 10.02
N HIS A 207 -0.07 -2.94 8.73
CA HIS A 207 -1.02 -2.30 7.83
C HIS A 207 -1.46 -3.27 6.74
N VAL A 208 -2.67 -3.09 6.20
CA VAL A 208 -3.23 -4.01 5.20
C VAL A 208 -3.77 -3.23 4.02
N HIS A 209 -3.29 -3.60 2.82
CA HIS A 209 -3.88 -3.21 1.54
C HIS A 209 -4.60 -4.39 0.91
N CYS A 210 -5.87 -4.20 0.60
CA CYS A 210 -6.68 -5.19 -0.12
C CYS A 210 -6.80 -4.76 -1.59
N LYS A 211 -5.97 -5.35 -2.41
CA LYS A 211 -5.88 -5.18 -3.86
C LYS A 211 -6.15 -6.53 -4.52
N ASP A 212 -7.28 -6.67 -5.21
CA ASP A 212 -7.63 -7.94 -5.86
C ASP A 212 -6.93 -8.05 -7.22
N VAL A 213 -6.84 -9.26 -7.74
CA VAL A 213 -6.05 -9.60 -8.92
C VAL A 213 -6.89 -10.31 -9.98
N ARG A 214 -6.51 -10.14 -11.24
CA ARG A 214 -7.03 -10.92 -12.38
C ARG A 214 -5.90 -11.74 -12.97
N ASN A 215 -5.76 -12.99 -12.54
CA ASN A 215 -4.65 -13.88 -12.90
C ASN A 215 -4.52 -14.05 -14.41
N ALA A 216 -5.61 -14.26 -15.12
CA ALA A 216 -5.59 -14.42 -16.58
C ALA A 216 -5.04 -13.18 -17.31
N LYS A 217 -5.31 -11.97 -16.78
CA LYS A 217 -4.75 -10.72 -17.29
C LYS A 217 -3.25 -10.61 -17.00
N TYR A 218 -2.87 -10.93 -15.77
CA TYR A 218 -1.45 -10.93 -15.39
C TYR A 218 -0.63 -11.90 -16.25
N ASP A 219 -1.10 -13.13 -16.44
CA ASP A 219 -0.44 -14.14 -17.28
C ASP A 219 -0.29 -13.68 -18.73
N GLU A 220 -1.34 -13.06 -19.30
CA GLU A 220 -1.30 -12.47 -20.63
C GLU A 220 -0.23 -11.37 -20.73
N PHE A 221 -0.20 -10.45 -19.77
CA PHE A 221 0.75 -9.34 -19.78
C PHE A 221 2.18 -9.79 -19.52
N LEU A 222 2.37 -10.78 -18.65
CA LEU A 222 3.67 -11.41 -18.43
C LEU A 222 4.22 -12.04 -19.71
N ALA A 223 3.39 -12.84 -20.40
CA ALA A 223 3.77 -13.48 -21.67
C ALA A 223 4.11 -12.47 -22.77
N ASN A 224 3.46 -11.30 -22.77
CA ASN A 224 3.68 -10.23 -23.75
C ASN A 224 4.84 -9.29 -23.38
N GLY A 225 5.48 -9.48 -22.22
CA GLY A 225 6.54 -8.59 -21.73
C GLY A 225 6.06 -7.18 -21.42
N THR A 226 4.83 -7.05 -20.94
CA THR A 226 4.20 -5.79 -20.56
C THR A 226 4.88 -5.21 -19.33
N SER A 227 4.98 -3.89 -19.22
CA SER A 227 5.46 -3.20 -18.01
C SER A 227 4.41 -3.20 -16.90
N PHE A 228 4.85 -2.97 -15.65
CA PHE A 228 3.95 -2.86 -14.50
C PHE A 228 2.82 -1.85 -14.76
N LEU A 229 3.13 -0.61 -15.12
CA LEU A 229 2.13 0.43 -15.35
C LEU A 229 1.16 0.11 -16.49
N ASN A 230 1.64 -0.52 -17.57
CA ASN A 230 0.74 -0.97 -18.62
C ASN A 230 -0.12 -2.17 -18.20
N GLY A 231 0.36 -3.03 -17.30
CA GLY A 231 -0.43 -4.07 -16.65
C GLY A 231 -1.55 -3.50 -15.79
N VAL A 232 -1.25 -2.44 -15.02
CA VAL A 232 -2.24 -1.67 -14.23
C VAL A 232 -3.33 -1.10 -15.14
N VAL A 233 -2.96 -0.34 -16.18
CA VAL A 233 -3.91 0.21 -17.17
C VAL A 233 -4.72 -0.89 -17.85
N GLY A 234 -4.10 -2.04 -18.13
CA GLY A 234 -4.75 -3.21 -18.71
C GLY A 234 -5.66 -3.97 -17.75
N GLY A 235 -5.68 -3.60 -16.48
CA GLY A 235 -6.59 -4.13 -15.46
C GLY A 235 -6.16 -5.46 -14.86
N MET A 236 -4.87 -5.66 -14.61
CA MET A 236 -4.39 -6.83 -13.85
C MET A 236 -4.78 -6.77 -12.37
N PHE A 237 -4.93 -5.55 -11.82
CA PHE A 237 -5.49 -5.32 -10.48
C PHE A 237 -6.95 -4.89 -10.56
N THR A 238 -7.67 -5.10 -9.46
CA THR A 238 -9.08 -4.69 -9.30
C THR A 238 -9.45 -4.52 -7.83
N ALA A 239 -10.70 -4.14 -7.56
CA ALA A 239 -11.24 -4.06 -6.20
C ALA A 239 -11.58 -5.45 -5.63
N PRO A 240 -11.48 -5.64 -4.30
CA PRO A 240 -11.91 -6.88 -3.65
C PRO A 240 -13.31 -7.33 -4.05
N GLY A 241 -13.41 -8.58 -4.51
CA GLY A 241 -14.67 -9.19 -4.94
C GLY A 241 -14.98 -9.09 -6.43
N ASP A 242 -14.13 -8.43 -7.21
CA ASP A 242 -14.20 -8.41 -8.68
C ASP A 242 -13.03 -9.18 -9.33
N GLY A 243 -12.11 -9.69 -8.53
CA GLY A 243 -10.97 -10.49 -8.98
C GLY A 243 -11.05 -11.95 -8.59
N ASP A 244 -9.90 -12.59 -8.62
CA ASP A 244 -9.76 -14.04 -8.45
C ASP A 244 -9.37 -14.45 -7.01
N TYR A 245 -9.05 -13.48 -6.11
CA TYR A 245 -8.63 -13.81 -4.75
C TYR A 245 -9.81 -14.04 -3.82
N ASP A 246 -9.80 -15.18 -3.11
CA ASP A 246 -10.79 -15.46 -2.07
C ASP A 246 -10.41 -14.77 -0.75
N TYR A 247 -11.06 -13.66 -0.46
CA TYR A 247 -10.83 -12.89 0.77
C TYR A 247 -11.40 -13.52 2.04
N ALA A 248 -12.28 -14.52 1.99
CA ALA A 248 -12.86 -15.10 3.20
C ALA A 248 -11.81 -15.75 4.11
N PRO A 249 -10.90 -16.62 3.62
CA PRO A 249 -9.81 -17.14 4.45
C PRO A 249 -8.82 -16.07 4.93
N PHE A 250 -8.60 -15.00 4.14
CA PHE A 250 -7.74 -13.88 4.54
C PHE A 250 -8.35 -13.10 5.71
N MET A 251 -9.66 -12.77 5.66
CA MET A 251 -10.36 -12.09 6.75
C MET A 251 -10.36 -12.95 8.03
N ARG A 252 -10.52 -14.27 7.89
CA ARG A 252 -10.40 -15.20 9.03
C ARG A 252 -9.00 -15.16 9.63
N ALA A 253 -7.96 -15.17 8.81
CA ALA A 253 -6.58 -15.10 9.30
C ALA A 253 -6.30 -13.78 10.04
N LEU A 254 -6.86 -12.66 9.59
CA LEU A 254 -6.81 -11.38 10.32
C LEU A 254 -7.55 -11.44 11.66
N ALA A 255 -8.71 -12.12 11.72
CA ALA A 255 -9.46 -12.33 12.95
C ALA A 255 -8.67 -13.21 13.93
N ASP A 256 -8.09 -14.31 13.46
CA ASP A 256 -7.33 -15.26 14.27
C ASP A 256 -6.06 -14.62 14.90
N MET A 257 -5.48 -13.59 14.26
CA MET A 257 -4.35 -12.83 14.81
C MET A 257 -4.76 -11.62 15.66
N ASP A 258 -6.05 -11.41 15.91
CA ASP A 258 -6.56 -10.22 16.61
C ASP A 258 -6.17 -8.90 15.93
N TYR A 259 -6.17 -8.84 14.59
CA TYR A 259 -5.76 -7.65 13.86
C TYR A 259 -6.59 -6.42 14.28
N SER A 260 -5.90 -5.32 14.50
CA SER A 260 -6.51 -4.03 14.83
C SER A 260 -5.80 -2.89 14.09
N GLY A 261 -6.56 -2.12 13.34
CA GLY A 261 -6.01 -1.02 12.54
C GLY A 261 -6.79 -0.80 11.25
N TRP A 262 -6.10 -0.29 10.25
CA TRP A 262 -6.68 0.03 8.96
C TRP A 262 -6.65 -1.16 8.01
N ILE A 263 -7.76 -1.39 7.32
CA ILE A 263 -7.83 -2.19 6.10
C ILE A 263 -8.15 -1.21 4.97
N VAL A 264 -7.22 -1.04 4.06
CA VAL A 264 -7.29 -0.08 2.95
C VAL A 264 -7.66 -0.83 1.68
N ILE A 265 -8.69 -0.36 0.98
CA ILE A 265 -9.04 -0.84 -0.35
C ILE A 265 -8.18 -0.08 -1.36
N GLU A 266 -7.50 -0.82 -2.22
CA GLU A 266 -6.67 -0.26 -3.27
C GLU A 266 -7.02 -0.84 -4.63
N ALA A 267 -7.95 -0.18 -5.34
CA ALA A 267 -8.35 -0.54 -6.69
C ALA A 267 -7.51 0.27 -7.70
N GLU A 268 -6.29 -0.20 -7.95
CA GLU A 268 -5.36 0.46 -8.87
C GLU A 268 -5.70 0.11 -10.31
N GLN A 269 -6.46 0.99 -10.97
CA GLN A 269 -7.04 0.79 -12.30
C GLN A 269 -7.08 2.11 -13.08
N ASP A 270 -7.41 2.03 -14.38
CA ASP A 270 -7.74 3.20 -15.19
C ASP A 270 -9.14 3.71 -14.82
N PRO A 271 -9.29 4.90 -14.20
CA PRO A 271 -10.59 5.43 -13.78
C PRO A 271 -11.54 5.72 -14.94
N ALA A 272 -11.05 5.82 -16.16
CA ALA A 272 -11.89 5.98 -17.35
C ALA A 272 -12.61 4.68 -17.75
N ILE A 273 -12.09 3.53 -17.30
CA ILE A 273 -12.64 2.19 -17.59
C ILE A 273 -13.32 1.61 -16.36
N ALA A 274 -12.68 1.71 -15.20
CA ALA A 274 -13.17 1.23 -13.92
C ALA A 274 -13.60 2.42 -13.06
N ASN A 275 -14.90 2.69 -12.97
CA ASN A 275 -15.43 3.82 -12.20
C ASN A 275 -14.95 3.72 -10.73
N PRO A 276 -14.16 4.66 -10.23
CA PRO A 276 -13.53 4.54 -8.91
C PRO A 276 -14.54 4.45 -7.78
N ARG A 277 -15.67 5.17 -7.86
CA ARG A 277 -16.73 5.11 -6.85
C ARG A 277 -17.38 3.73 -6.79
N GLU A 278 -17.73 3.14 -7.95
CA GLU A 278 -18.38 1.85 -8.04
C GLU A 278 -17.46 0.72 -7.55
N TYR A 279 -16.20 0.72 -7.98
CA TYR A 279 -15.22 -0.30 -7.59
C TYR A 279 -14.81 -0.18 -6.11
N SER A 280 -14.64 1.03 -5.58
CA SER A 280 -14.35 1.22 -4.16
C SER A 280 -15.54 0.83 -3.26
N GLN A 281 -16.78 1.12 -3.69
CA GLN A 281 -17.99 0.67 -3.00
C GLN A 281 -18.09 -0.86 -2.99
N LEU A 282 -17.88 -1.50 -4.15
CA LEU A 282 -17.85 -2.96 -4.27
C LEU A 282 -16.84 -3.59 -3.32
N GLY A 283 -15.60 -3.07 -3.30
CA GLY A 283 -14.54 -3.53 -2.42
C GLY A 283 -14.92 -3.42 -0.94
N LEU A 284 -15.43 -2.25 -0.54
CA LEU A 284 -15.83 -2.01 0.84
C LEU A 284 -16.99 -2.92 1.29
N ASP A 285 -18.01 -3.08 0.46
CA ASP A 285 -19.16 -3.92 0.77
C ASP A 285 -18.77 -5.40 0.88
N THR A 286 -17.90 -5.85 -0.03
CA THR A 286 -17.35 -7.22 -0.01
C THR A 286 -16.57 -7.48 1.27
N LEU A 287 -15.59 -6.61 1.59
CA LEU A 287 -14.75 -6.82 2.76
C LEU A 287 -15.52 -6.64 4.08
N LYS A 288 -16.44 -5.66 4.18
CA LYS A 288 -17.31 -5.51 5.36
C LYS A 288 -18.22 -6.71 5.59
N ARG A 289 -18.75 -7.31 4.53
CA ARG A 289 -19.56 -8.53 4.64
C ARG A 289 -18.71 -9.69 5.15
N LEU A 290 -17.55 -9.94 4.53
CA LEU A 290 -16.64 -11.03 4.91
C LEU A 290 -16.09 -10.83 6.32
N ALA A 291 -15.75 -9.60 6.73
CA ALA A 291 -15.28 -9.31 8.08
C ALA A 291 -16.31 -9.69 9.16
N ARG A 292 -17.61 -9.47 8.87
CA ARG A 292 -18.70 -9.94 9.77
C ARG A 292 -18.86 -11.45 9.76
N GLU A 293 -18.81 -12.08 8.58
CA GLU A 293 -18.92 -13.53 8.43
C GLU A 293 -17.79 -14.28 9.12
N GLU A 294 -16.57 -13.71 9.12
CA GLU A 294 -15.36 -14.30 9.71
C GLU A 294 -15.05 -13.78 11.13
N ALA A 295 -15.97 -13.06 11.75
CA ALA A 295 -15.88 -12.53 13.12
C ALA A 295 -14.68 -11.59 13.37
N LEU A 296 -14.23 -10.86 12.37
CA LEU A 296 -13.21 -9.81 12.49
C LEU A 296 -13.81 -8.52 13.07
N VAL A 297 -15.10 -8.27 12.83
CA VAL A 297 -15.87 -7.11 13.34
C VAL A 297 -17.23 -7.53 13.87
#